data_2ca71ea2e55120657ee3e7a48f4417f9
#
_entry.id   2ca71ea2e55120657ee3e7a48f4417f9
#
_cell.length_a   1.000
_cell.length_b   1.000
_cell.length_c   1.000
_cell.angle_alpha   90.00
_cell.angle_beta   90.00
_cell.angle_gamma   90.00
#
_symmetry.space_group_name_H-M   'P 1'
#
loop_
_entity.id
_entity.type
_entity.pdbx_description
1 polymer ?
#
loop_
_entity_poly.entity_id
_entity_poly.type
_entity_poly.pdbx_seq_one_letter_code
_entity_poly.pdbx_strand_id
1 'polypeptide(L)'
;MSRIGKLPVPIPAKVKATVADRTITVEGPLGRLEWTFPYGLKVIVDEGAKQIRVERPDDQRRNRALHGLTRALIANMAEGVTQGYQRGLELYGTGYSANVQGEKVVLQCGFAHSVDKQIPKGIEVTIEVPNTRGNDTPARFTVKGCDKQLVGEFAAEVRHIRPPEPYLGKGFRYVGEKIRRKAGKTFVGGSSA
;
A
#
# COMPACT_ATOMS: atom_id res chain seq x y z
N MET A 1 -14.82 -4.97 24.62
CA MET A 1 -15.48 -5.51 23.41
C MET A 1 -14.89 -4.88 22.16
N SER A 2 -14.71 -5.64 21.06
CA SER A 2 -14.24 -5.06 19.78
C SER A 2 -15.39 -4.27 19.15
N ARG A 3 -15.32 -2.96 19.11
CA ARG A 3 -16.32 -2.10 18.44
C ARG A 3 -16.31 -2.29 16.93
N ILE A 4 -15.13 -2.52 16.34
CA ILE A 4 -14.93 -2.67 14.90
C ILE A 4 -15.51 -4.00 14.39
N GLY A 5 -15.23 -5.12 15.05
CA GLY A 5 -15.66 -6.43 14.59
C GLY A 5 -17.18 -6.63 14.52
N LYS A 6 -17.94 -5.94 15.36
CA LYS A 6 -19.41 -6.02 15.38
C LYS A 6 -20.10 -5.23 14.25
N LEU A 7 -19.40 -4.30 13.63
CA LEU A 7 -19.97 -3.50 12.54
C LEU A 7 -20.06 -4.36 11.27
N PRO A 8 -21.22 -4.49 10.64
CA PRO A 8 -21.33 -5.19 9.37
C PRO A 8 -20.51 -4.48 8.29
N VAL A 9 -20.06 -5.23 7.30
CA VAL A 9 -19.39 -4.68 6.12
C VAL A 9 -20.42 -4.56 5.01
N PRO A 10 -20.70 -3.35 4.51
CA PRO A 10 -21.63 -3.18 3.40
C PRO A 10 -21.03 -3.75 2.11
N ILE A 11 -21.85 -4.41 1.30
CA ILE A 11 -21.49 -4.90 -0.03
C ILE A 11 -21.95 -3.85 -1.04
N PRO A 12 -21.02 -3.20 -1.76
CA PRO A 12 -21.39 -2.26 -2.82
C PRO A 12 -22.18 -2.94 -3.94
N ALA A 13 -23.03 -2.20 -4.65
CA ALA A 13 -23.96 -2.74 -5.64
C ALA A 13 -23.33 -3.55 -6.79
N LYS A 14 -22.03 -3.33 -7.05
CA LYS A 14 -21.27 -3.98 -8.14
C LYS A 14 -20.34 -5.08 -7.62
N VAL A 15 -20.46 -5.49 -6.37
CA VAL A 15 -19.60 -6.49 -5.72
C VAL A 15 -20.42 -7.73 -5.40
N LYS A 16 -19.84 -8.90 -5.72
CA LYS A 16 -20.34 -10.21 -5.28
C LYS A 16 -19.38 -10.76 -4.22
N ALA A 17 -19.95 -11.24 -3.13
CA ALA A 17 -19.18 -11.90 -2.08
C ALA A 17 -19.71 -13.32 -1.89
N THR A 18 -18.83 -14.31 -1.95
CA THR A 18 -19.15 -15.71 -1.72
C THR A 18 -18.22 -16.27 -0.66
N VAL A 19 -18.74 -17.18 0.14
CA VAL A 19 -17.97 -17.88 1.18
C VAL A 19 -18.06 -19.38 0.90
N ALA A 20 -16.91 -20.00 0.72
CA ALA A 20 -16.78 -21.44 0.58
C ALA A 20 -15.85 -21.93 1.70
N ASP A 21 -16.35 -22.81 2.57
CA ASP A 21 -15.65 -23.29 3.76
C ASP A 21 -15.10 -22.13 4.62
N ARG A 22 -13.81 -21.87 4.49
CA ARG A 22 -13.09 -20.82 5.23
C ARG A 22 -12.46 -19.75 4.33
N THR A 23 -12.84 -19.74 3.07
CA THR A 23 -12.33 -18.77 2.11
C THR A 23 -13.47 -17.86 1.68
N ILE A 24 -13.27 -16.57 1.85
CA ILE A 24 -14.13 -15.55 1.29
C ILE A 24 -13.55 -15.09 -0.03
N THR A 25 -14.38 -15.06 -1.05
CA THR A 25 -14.07 -14.53 -2.37
C THR A 25 -14.90 -13.28 -2.59
N VAL A 26 -14.26 -12.19 -2.95
CA VAL A 26 -14.92 -10.91 -3.25
C VAL A 26 -14.58 -10.54 -4.69
N GLU A 27 -15.60 -10.44 -5.53
CA GLU A 27 -15.49 -10.08 -6.94
C GLU A 27 -16.12 -8.71 -7.20
N GLY A 28 -15.41 -7.88 -7.95
CA GLY A 28 -15.87 -6.54 -8.30
C GLY A 28 -15.33 -6.07 -9.65
N PRO A 29 -15.60 -4.82 -10.03
CA PRO A 29 -15.25 -4.29 -11.34
C PRO A 29 -13.73 -4.23 -11.60
N LEU A 30 -12.90 -4.12 -10.55
CA LEU A 30 -11.44 -4.00 -10.69
C LEU A 30 -10.72 -5.34 -10.56
N GLY A 31 -11.42 -6.40 -10.11
CA GLY A 31 -10.81 -7.73 -9.98
C GLY A 31 -11.48 -8.60 -8.95
N ARG A 32 -10.81 -9.70 -8.63
CA ARG A 32 -11.23 -10.70 -7.66
C ARG A 32 -10.15 -10.86 -6.61
N LEU A 33 -10.57 -10.88 -5.34
CA LEU A 33 -9.72 -11.12 -4.19
C LEU A 33 -10.24 -12.32 -3.40
N GLU A 34 -9.31 -13.13 -2.90
CA GLU A 34 -9.60 -14.30 -2.07
C GLU A 34 -8.81 -14.21 -0.77
N TRP A 35 -9.45 -14.58 0.32
CA TRP A 35 -8.78 -14.64 1.60
C TRP A 35 -9.35 -15.74 2.50
N THR A 36 -8.44 -16.52 3.11
CA THR A 36 -8.79 -17.60 4.01
C THR A 36 -8.74 -17.13 5.46
N PHE A 37 -9.89 -17.11 6.13
CA PHE A 37 -9.97 -16.64 7.51
C PHE A 37 -9.61 -17.73 8.53
N PRO A 38 -9.13 -17.32 9.74
CA PRO A 38 -8.71 -18.24 10.80
C PRO A 38 -9.85 -19.14 11.32
N TYR A 39 -9.48 -20.29 11.87
CA TYR A 39 -10.42 -21.20 12.52
C TYR A 39 -11.18 -20.51 13.66
N GLY A 40 -12.41 -20.96 13.88
CA GLY A 40 -13.28 -20.49 14.95
C GLY A 40 -14.12 -19.27 14.61
N LEU A 41 -13.82 -18.56 13.52
CA LEU A 41 -14.66 -17.47 13.03
C LEU A 41 -15.68 -17.99 12.02
N LYS A 42 -16.86 -17.37 12.00
CA LYS A 42 -17.88 -17.57 10.97
C LYS A 42 -18.09 -16.27 10.21
N VAL A 43 -18.11 -16.37 8.88
CA VAL A 43 -18.39 -15.24 8.00
C VAL A 43 -19.72 -15.54 7.31
N ILE A 44 -20.68 -14.67 7.50
CA ILE A 44 -22.05 -14.79 6.98
C ILE A 44 -22.27 -13.69 5.97
N VAL A 45 -22.62 -14.06 4.75
CA VAL A 45 -23.02 -13.13 3.69
C VAL A 45 -24.53 -13.05 3.67
N ASP A 46 -25.08 -11.89 3.94
CA ASP A 46 -26.50 -11.59 3.88
C ASP A 46 -26.78 -10.85 2.57
N GLU A 47 -27.25 -11.60 1.58
CA GLU A 47 -27.54 -11.05 0.26
C GLU A 47 -28.73 -10.08 0.29
N GLY A 48 -29.72 -10.31 1.17
CA GLY A 48 -30.91 -9.48 1.29
C GLY A 48 -30.57 -8.10 1.87
N ALA A 49 -29.76 -8.06 2.92
CA ALA A 49 -29.28 -6.82 3.53
C ALA A 49 -28.03 -6.25 2.86
N LYS A 50 -27.44 -6.96 1.88
CA LYS A 50 -26.16 -6.60 1.22
C LYS A 50 -25.06 -6.30 2.20
N GLN A 51 -24.86 -7.19 3.16
CA GLN A 51 -23.91 -7.02 4.24
C GLN A 51 -23.15 -8.33 4.53
N ILE A 52 -21.91 -8.19 4.98
CA ILE A 52 -21.13 -9.32 5.49
C ILE A 52 -20.98 -9.11 7.00
N ARG A 53 -21.31 -10.16 7.76
CA ARG A 53 -21.12 -10.19 9.21
C ARG A 53 -20.08 -11.23 9.57
N VAL A 54 -19.26 -10.89 10.56
CA VAL A 54 -18.27 -11.83 11.10
C VAL A 54 -18.72 -12.17 12.52
N GLU A 55 -18.76 -13.45 12.84
CA GLU A 55 -19.09 -13.96 14.17
C GLU A 55 -17.89 -14.65 14.79
N ARG A 56 -17.77 -14.57 16.11
CA ARG A 56 -16.74 -15.24 16.90
C ARG A 56 -17.39 -16.21 17.89
N PRO A 57 -16.69 -17.32 18.24
CA PRO A 57 -17.24 -18.34 19.15
C PRO A 57 -17.29 -17.85 20.61
N ASP A 58 -16.31 -17.08 21.05
CA ASP A 58 -16.17 -16.62 22.42
C ASP A 58 -15.51 -15.23 22.52
N ASP A 59 -15.37 -14.75 23.78
CA ASP A 59 -14.78 -13.44 24.11
C ASP A 59 -13.29 -13.52 24.52
N GLN A 60 -12.60 -14.62 24.19
CA GLN A 60 -11.15 -14.73 24.43
C GLN A 60 -10.38 -13.63 23.69
N ARG A 61 -9.28 -13.18 24.28
CA ARG A 61 -8.44 -12.10 23.74
C ARG A 61 -8.05 -12.32 22.26
N ARG A 62 -7.67 -13.58 21.93
CA ARG A 62 -7.29 -13.99 20.58
C ARG A 62 -8.47 -13.84 19.60
N ASN A 63 -9.64 -14.36 19.95
CA ASN A 63 -10.82 -14.35 19.08
C ASN A 63 -11.37 -12.93 18.89
N ARG A 64 -11.25 -12.06 19.91
CA ARG A 64 -11.56 -10.63 19.75
C ARG A 64 -10.62 -9.92 18.76
N ALA A 65 -9.31 -10.23 18.81
CA ALA A 65 -8.35 -9.65 17.88
C ALA A 65 -8.59 -10.13 16.45
N LEU A 66 -8.75 -11.45 16.25
CA LEU A 66 -9.04 -12.05 14.96
C LEU A 66 -10.37 -11.57 14.36
N HIS A 67 -11.41 -11.39 15.17
CA HIS A 67 -12.69 -10.85 14.74
C HIS A 67 -12.56 -9.45 14.12
N GLY A 68 -11.85 -8.54 14.80
CA GLY A 68 -11.59 -7.20 14.29
C GLY A 68 -10.73 -7.19 13.01
N LEU A 69 -9.69 -8.02 12.98
CA LEU A 69 -8.82 -8.18 11.83
C LEU A 69 -9.59 -8.69 10.59
N THR A 70 -10.33 -9.79 10.75
CA THR A 70 -11.13 -10.39 9.68
C THR A 70 -12.12 -9.38 9.08
N ARG A 71 -12.85 -8.68 9.93
CA ARG A 71 -13.79 -7.65 9.48
C ARG A 71 -13.09 -6.55 8.68
N ALA A 72 -11.92 -6.08 9.17
CA ALA A 72 -11.16 -5.02 8.51
C ALA A 72 -10.60 -5.47 7.16
N LEU A 73 -10.11 -6.71 7.05
CA LEU A 73 -9.62 -7.27 5.79
C LEU A 73 -10.75 -7.41 4.77
N ILE A 74 -11.90 -7.93 5.17
CA ILE A 74 -13.08 -8.04 4.28
C ILE A 74 -13.53 -6.65 3.80
N ALA A 75 -13.54 -5.65 4.67
CA ALA A 75 -13.86 -4.28 4.28
C ALA A 75 -12.86 -3.72 3.27
N ASN A 76 -11.54 -3.95 3.49
CA ASN A 76 -10.52 -3.56 2.54
C ASN A 76 -10.67 -4.28 1.19
N MET A 77 -11.06 -5.58 1.18
CA MET A 77 -11.32 -6.30 -0.06
C MET A 77 -12.50 -5.69 -0.83
N ALA A 78 -13.62 -5.40 -0.15
CA ALA A 78 -14.80 -4.81 -0.78
C ALA A 78 -14.51 -3.41 -1.36
N GLU A 79 -13.74 -2.59 -0.66
CA GLU A 79 -13.28 -1.28 -1.14
C GLU A 79 -12.29 -1.44 -2.30
N GLY A 80 -11.32 -2.37 -2.17
CA GLY A 80 -10.29 -2.59 -3.17
C GLY A 80 -10.81 -3.06 -4.52
N VAL A 81 -11.80 -3.95 -4.55
CA VAL A 81 -12.40 -4.39 -5.82
C VAL A 81 -13.33 -3.36 -6.46
N THR A 82 -13.75 -2.32 -5.71
CA THR A 82 -14.62 -1.23 -6.22
C THR A 82 -13.85 -0.01 -6.66
N GLN A 83 -13.03 0.55 -5.78
CA GLN A 83 -12.33 1.82 -5.98
C GLN A 83 -10.83 1.60 -6.27
N GLY A 84 -10.30 0.47 -5.83
CA GLY A 84 -8.87 0.21 -5.85
C GLY A 84 -8.11 1.00 -4.79
N TYR A 85 -6.84 0.65 -4.64
CA TYR A 85 -5.92 1.38 -3.80
C TYR A 85 -4.80 1.97 -4.63
N GLN A 86 -4.33 3.14 -4.23
CA GLN A 86 -3.20 3.80 -4.88
C GLN A 86 -2.22 4.35 -3.86
N ARG A 87 -0.94 4.29 -4.20
CA ARG A 87 0.13 4.86 -3.39
C ARG A 87 1.10 5.63 -4.28
N GLY A 88 1.18 6.93 -4.11
CA GLY A 88 2.14 7.78 -4.81
C GLY A 88 3.51 7.75 -4.15
N LEU A 89 4.55 7.67 -4.96
CA LEU A 89 5.95 7.72 -4.57
C LEU A 89 6.66 8.84 -5.31
N GLU A 90 7.55 9.51 -4.62
CA GLU A 90 8.41 10.57 -5.13
C GLU A 90 9.87 10.19 -4.93
N LEU A 91 10.68 10.33 -5.96
CA LEU A 91 12.11 10.10 -5.91
C LEU A 91 12.83 11.44 -6.04
N TYR A 92 13.57 11.81 -5.01
CA TYR A 92 14.37 13.03 -4.95
C TYR A 92 15.86 12.73 -5.14
N GLY A 93 16.53 13.53 -5.96
CA GLY A 93 17.97 13.45 -6.18
C GLY A 93 18.34 13.88 -7.60
N THR A 94 19.53 14.40 -7.80
CA THR A 94 20.03 14.82 -9.11
C THR A 94 20.36 13.62 -9.97
N GLY A 95 19.80 13.55 -11.19
CA GLY A 95 20.07 12.47 -12.15
C GLY A 95 19.38 11.14 -11.81
N TYR A 96 18.39 11.16 -10.90
CA TYR A 96 17.61 9.96 -10.58
C TYR A 96 16.45 9.79 -11.57
N SER A 97 16.10 8.55 -11.86
CA SER A 97 15.01 8.23 -12.76
C SER A 97 14.25 6.97 -12.35
N ALA A 98 13.00 6.92 -12.76
CA ALA A 98 12.13 5.75 -12.60
C ALA A 98 11.42 5.48 -13.92
N ASN A 99 11.57 4.28 -14.47
CA ASN A 99 10.94 3.87 -15.72
C ASN A 99 10.29 2.50 -15.55
N VAL A 100 9.22 2.24 -16.28
CA VAL A 100 8.60 0.91 -16.35
C VAL A 100 9.03 0.26 -17.65
N GLN A 101 9.54 -0.97 -17.58
CA GLN A 101 9.93 -1.80 -18.71
C GLN A 101 9.25 -3.17 -18.60
N GLY A 102 8.14 -3.34 -19.31
CA GLY A 102 7.34 -4.55 -19.21
C GLY A 102 6.81 -4.77 -17.80
N GLU A 103 7.18 -5.90 -17.19
CA GLU A 103 6.77 -6.26 -15.83
C GLU A 103 7.75 -5.80 -14.73
N LYS A 104 8.65 -4.88 -15.05
CA LYS A 104 9.65 -4.38 -14.09
C LYS A 104 9.65 -2.86 -14.01
N VAL A 105 9.92 -2.35 -12.82
CA VAL A 105 10.30 -0.96 -12.60
C VAL A 105 11.81 -0.88 -12.53
N VAL A 106 12.40 -0.10 -13.42
CA VAL A 106 13.85 0.17 -13.49
C VAL A 106 14.11 1.51 -12.82
N LEU A 107 14.93 1.48 -11.77
CA LEU A 107 15.19 2.62 -10.91
C LEU A 107 16.68 2.98 -10.97
N GLN A 108 16.95 4.23 -11.34
CA GLN A 108 18.28 4.83 -11.20
C GLN A 108 18.24 5.78 -10.02
N CYS A 109 18.82 5.40 -8.91
CA CYS A 109 18.72 6.15 -7.66
C CYS A 109 20.09 6.40 -6.99
N GLY A 110 21.15 6.59 -7.82
CA GLY A 110 22.49 6.94 -7.37
C GLY A 110 23.33 5.76 -6.88
N PHE A 111 22.98 4.55 -7.29
CA PHE A 111 23.87 3.39 -7.30
C PHE A 111 24.64 3.34 -8.62
N ALA A 112 25.75 2.60 -8.65
CA ALA A 112 26.54 2.41 -9.87
C ALA A 112 25.81 1.61 -10.95
N HIS A 113 24.71 0.92 -10.57
CA HIS A 113 23.87 0.11 -11.44
C HIS A 113 22.39 0.53 -11.28
N SER A 114 21.58 0.21 -12.27
CA SER A 114 20.12 0.30 -12.14
C SER A 114 19.60 -0.81 -11.23
N VAL A 115 18.55 -0.52 -10.50
CA VAL A 115 17.85 -1.50 -9.67
C VAL A 115 16.56 -1.87 -10.36
N ASP A 116 16.42 -3.15 -10.72
CA ASP A 116 15.23 -3.70 -11.35
C ASP A 116 14.34 -4.32 -10.27
N LYS A 117 13.09 -3.87 -10.17
CA LYS A 117 12.09 -4.44 -9.27
C LYS A 117 10.95 -5.03 -10.08
N GLN A 118 10.68 -6.32 -9.92
CA GLN A 118 9.52 -6.95 -10.56
C GLN A 118 8.21 -6.42 -9.98
N ILE A 119 7.26 -6.14 -10.86
CA ILE A 119 5.90 -5.73 -10.49
C ILE A 119 5.09 -7.00 -10.22
N PRO A 120 4.53 -7.19 -9.02
CA PRO A 120 3.68 -8.34 -8.72
C PRO A 120 2.41 -8.32 -9.57
N LYS A 121 1.86 -9.50 -9.85
CA LYS A 121 0.56 -9.61 -10.54
C LYS A 121 -0.54 -8.89 -9.74
N GLY A 122 -1.35 -8.11 -10.44
CA GLY A 122 -2.43 -7.33 -9.81
C GLY A 122 -2.02 -5.92 -9.37
N ILE A 123 -0.78 -5.51 -9.65
CA ILE A 123 -0.30 -4.14 -9.47
C ILE A 123 -0.03 -3.50 -10.82
N GLU A 124 -0.43 -2.26 -10.94
CA GLU A 124 -0.13 -1.37 -12.05
C GLU A 124 0.72 -0.19 -11.55
N VAL A 125 1.80 0.13 -12.27
CA VAL A 125 2.66 1.27 -11.96
C VAL A 125 2.55 2.29 -13.07
N THR A 126 2.06 3.48 -12.74
CA THR A 126 1.93 4.60 -13.67
C THR A 126 2.99 5.64 -13.36
N ILE A 127 3.82 5.98 -14.34
CA ILE A 127 4.84 7.03 -14.20
C ILE A 127 4.26 8.35 -14.63
N GLU A 128 4.29 9.34 -13.76
CA GLU A 128 3.85 10.71 -14.01
C GLU A 128 5.04 11.58 -14.47
N VAL A 129 6.15 11.48 -13.76
CA VAL A 129 7.39 12.20 -14.07
C VAL A 129 8.54 11.20 -14.01
N PRO A 130 9.16 10.83 -15.15
CA PRO A 130 10.18 9.77 -15.18
C PRO A 130 11.52 10.21 -14.59
N ASN A 131 11.91 11.46 -14.76
CA ASN A 131 13.23 11.95 -14.39
C ASN A 131 13.15 13.10 -13.38
N THR A 132 14.10 13.13 -12.47
CA THR A 132 14.25 14.26 -11.56
C THR A 132 14.89 15.46 -12.27
N ARG A 133 14.41 16.68 -11.98
CA ARG A 133 15.05 17.91 -12.43
C ARG A 133 15.50 18.72 -11.23
N GLY A 134 16.81 18.65 -10.94
CA GLY A 134 17.37 19.30 -9.75
C GLY A 134 16.86 18.70 -8.44
N ASN A 135 16.73 19.52 -7.42
CA ASN A 135 16.18 19.13 -6.11
C ASN A 135 14.67 19.45 -5.97
N ASP A 136 14.10 20.20 -6.90
CA ASP A 136 12.76 20.79 -6.79
C ASP A 136 11.69 19.95 -7.47
N THR A 137 12.05 19.28 -8.57
CA THR A 137 11.10 18.43 -9.30
C THR A 137 11.49 16.95 -9.13
N PRO A 138 10.80 16.22 -8.24
CA PRO A 138 11.05 14.80 -8.07
C PRO A 138 10.52 13.98 -9.26
N ALA A 139 11.11 12.81 -9.51
CA ALA A 139 10.45 11.81 -10.31
C ALA A 139 9.26 11.26 -9.52
N ARG A 140 8.11 11.12 -10.18
CA ARG A 140 6.86 10.74 -9.52
C ARG A 140 6.21 9.58 -10.25
N PHE A 141 5.75 8.63 -9.48
CA PHE A 141 4.98 7.50 -9.98
C PHE A 141 3.97 7.02 -8.94
N THR A 142 2.90 6.41 -9.44
CA THR A 142 1.79 5.92 -8.62
C THR A 142 1.65 4.43 -8.81
N VAL A 143 1.58 3.71 -7.69
CA VAL A 143 1.31 2.27 -7.62
C VAL A 143 -0.17 2.07 -7.36
N LYS A 144 -0.86 1.30 -8.20
CA LYS A 144 -2.30 1.02 -8.11
C LYS A 144 -2.55 -0.48 -8.08
N GLY A 145 -3.63 -0.88 -7.43
CA GLY A 145 -4.07 -2.28 -7.39
C GLY A 145 -5.34 -2.48 -6.56
N CYS A 146 -5.91 -3.68 -6.66
CA CYS A 146 -7.10 -4.05 -5.90
C CYS A 146 -6.75 -4.41 -4.45
N ASP A 147 -5.57 -5.01 -4.23
CA ASP A 147 -5.16 -5.47 -2.91
C ASP A 147 -4.36 -4.38 -2.17
N LYS A 148 -4.93 -3.90 -1.08
CA LYS A 148 -4.30 -2.90 -0.20
C LYS A 148 -2.94 -3.35 0.33
N GLN A 149 -2.82 -4.64 0.67
CA GLN A 149 -1.59 -5.18 1.24
C GLN A 149 -0.50 -5.22 0.17
N LEU A 150 -0.76 -5.77 -1.00
CA LEU A 150 0.20 -5.83 -2.11
C LEU A 150 0.66 -4.44 -2.56
N VAL A 151 -0.27 -3.48 -2.71
CA VAL A 151 0.06 -2.10 -3.07
C VAL A 151 0.94 -1.46 -2.00
N GLY A 152 0.62 -1.67 -0.72
CA GLY A 152 1.39 -1.12 0.40
C GLY A 152 2.77 -1.75 0.51
N GLU A 153 2.88 -3.07 0.36
CA GLU A 153 4.12 -3.83 0.43
C GLU A 153 5.07 -3.45 -0.71
N PHE A 154 4.59 -3.47 -1.96
CA PHE A 154 5.39 -3.07 -3.10
C PHE A 154 5.90 -1.62 -2.99
N ALA A 155 5.05 -0.69 -2.57
CA ALA A 155 5.45 0.70 -2.35
C ALA A 155 6.49 0.84 -1.23
N ALA A 156 6.38 0.05 -0.16
CA ALA A 156 7.35 0.02 0.92
C ALA A 156 8.69 -0.58 0.49
N GLU A 157 8.67 -1.67 -0.28
CA GLU A 157 9.87 -2.29 -0.83
C GLU A 157 10.63 -1.32 -1.74
N VAL A 158 9.94 -0.62 -2.64
CA VAL A 158 10.55 0.41 -3.49
C VAL A 158 11.17 1.53 -2.64
N ARG A 159 10.45 2.01 -1.61
CA ARG A 159 10.97 3.02 -0.70
C ARG A 159 12.20 2.54 0.08
N HIS A 160 12.27 1.26 0.41
CA HIS A 160 13.42 0.64 1.10
C HIS A 160 14.68 0.53 0.24
N ILE A 161 14.58 0.55 -1.08
CA ILE A 161 15.75 0.51 -1.99
C ILE A 161 16.68 1.68 -1.69
N ARG A 162 16.13 2.89 -1.52
CA ARG A 162 16.88 4.07 -1.10
C ARG A 162 16.01 4.97 -0.22
N PRO A 163 16.05 4.75 1.10
CA PRO A 163 15.29 5.57 2.03
C PRO A 163 15.80 7.03 1.99
N PRO A 164 14.95 8.01 2.34
CA PRO A 164 15.32 9.42 2.26
C PRO A 164 16.45 9.75 3.24
N GLU A 165 17.49 10.36 2.73
CA GLU A 165 18.63 10.82 3.50
C GLU A 165 18.24 11.99 4.41
N PRO A 166 18.74 12.05 5.66
CA PRO A 166 18.33 13.08 6.62
C PRO A 166 18.91 14.49 6.36
N TYR A 167 19.91 14.67 5.51
CA TYR A 167 20.53 15.99 5.26
C TYR A 167 19.91 16.70 4.05
N LEU A 168 20.08 16.16 2.86
CA LEU A 168 19.52 16.71 1.62
C LEU A 168 18.14 16.16 1.30
N GLY A 169 17.80 15.03 1.90
CA GLY A 169 16.54 14.34 1.69
C GLY A 169 16.44 13.62 0.34
N LYS A 170 17.58 13.21 -0.25
CA LYS A 170 17.60 12.39 -1.46
C LYS A 170 17.11 10.98 -1.15
N GLY A 171 16.34 10.39 -2.07
CA GLY A 171 15.77 9.05 -1.92
C GLY A 171 14.26 9.01 -2.18
N PHE A 172 13.65 7.85 -1.96
CA PHE A 172 12.22 7.65 -2.14
C PHE A 172 11.43 8.14 -0.93
N ARG A 173 10.29 8.78 -1.21
CA ARG A 173 9.29 9.21 -0.21
C ARG A 173 7.90 8.86 -0.70
N TYR A 174 6.97 8.76 0.21
CA TYR A 174 5.55 8.82 -0.15
C TYR A 174 5.16 10.26 -0.49
N VAL A 175 4.19 10.42 -1.37
CA VAL A 175 3.61 11.74 -1.65
C VAL A 175 3.09 12.36 -0.36
N GLY A 176 3.57 13.58 -0.05
CA GLY A 176 3.22 14.29 1.19
C GLY A 176 4.00 13.87 2.44
N GLU A 177 4.96 12.95 2.35
CA GLU A 177 5.81 12.56 3.48
C GLU A 177 6.78 13.69 3.86
N LYS A 178 6.66 14.19 5.09
CA LYS A 178 7.57 15.21 5.64
C LYS A 178 8.81 14.53 6.23
N ILE A 179 9.96 14.81 5.64
CA ILE A 179 11.24 14.31 6.14
C ILE A 179 11.83 15.29 7.14
N ARG A 180 12.13 14.82 8.36
CA ARG A 180 12.86 15.60 9.35
C ARG A 180 14.33 15.71 8.94
N ARG A 181 14.72 16.86 8.41
CA ARG A 181 16.10 17.12 8.01
C ARG A 181 16.95 17.53 9.21
N LYS A 182 18.20 17.11 9.20
CA LYS A 182 19.24 17.55 10.14
C LYS A 182 20.02 18.68 9.50
N ALA A 183 20.45 19.68 10.30
CA ALA A 183 21.41 20.67 9.86
C ALA A 183 22.76 19.97 9.60
N GLY A 184 23.38 20.23 8.46
CA GLY A 184 24.74 19.79 8.18
C GLY A 184 25.73 20.52 9.10
N LYS A 185 27.00 20.10 9.07
CA LYS A 185 28.06 20.86 9.73
C LYS A 185 28.17 22.27 9.08
N THR A 186 27.84 23.28 9.81
CA THR A 186 28.21 24.66 9.43
C THR A 186 29.72 24.76 9.56
N PHE A 187 30.38 25.04 8.46
CA PHE A 187 31.78 25.47 8.48
C PHE A 187 31.75 26.86 9.14
N VAL A 188 32.09 26.93 10.40
CA VAL A 188 32.43 28.21 11.04
C VAL A 188 33.76 28.59 10.41
N GLY A 189 33.70 29.25 9.26
CA GLY A 189 34.84 29.93 8.70
C GLY A 189 35.29 30.93 9.72
N GLY A 190 36.52 30.77 10.16
CA GLY A 190 37.13 31.64 11.15
C GLY A 190 36.94 33.09 10.75
N SER A 191 36.29 33.84 11.62
CA SER A 191 36.43 35.28 11.65
C SER A 191 37.91 35.56 11.90
N SER A 192 38.65 35.88 10.84
CA SER A 192 39.89 36.58 10.96
C SER A 192 39.57 38.00 11.38
N ALA A 193 40.13 38.37 12.49
CA ALA A 193 40.19 39.73 13.04
C ALA A 193 40.62 40.77 12.00
#